data_6573ae51e96ccfb3e04768eb124e9b42
#
_entry.id   6573ae51e96ccfb3e04768eb124e9b42
#
_cell.length_a   1.000
_cell.length_b   1.000
_cell.length_c   1.000
_cell.angle_alpha   90.00
_cell.angle_beta   90.00
_cell.angle_gamma   90.00
#
_symmetry.space_group_name_H-M   'P 1'
#
loop_
_entity.id
_entity.type
_entity.pdbx_description
1 polymer ?
#
loop_
_entity_poly.entity_id
_entity_poly.type
_entity_poly.pdbx_seq_one_letter_code
_entity_poly.pdbx_strand_id
1 'polypeptide(L)'
;MAFYDLREFINALESRGMLKRIKTPVDCNLEITEITDRVSKMEGKKNVALLFENVKGYDMPVLMNAFGSMERLALAFGVNDIEEIPNELREILRLPYISLQNKMDLIHIIPTAKRAINFPKYVKKAPCQEVVITDNPTLDKFPILKCWPQDGGPFITLPLVFTRNPKTGKRNVGMYRLQKYDGQTTGMHWHLHKDGASNYRAYQEMGKDKIEVAVAIGTDPVITYAATAPLPRDIDEMVFAGFLRKKSVEMVKCKTVDVEVPACSEIVLEGYVNIGETRREGPFGDHTGYYSLADDYPVFHITCITHRKNPIYSATIVGKPPMEDCFLAKATERIFLPLLQQTLPEIRDINFPLEGVFHDCVMVSIKKTYPQQAKKVMHAIWGMGQMMFTKMIIVVDEHVDVQKEKEVWWRVFNNIDAKHDIVMVEGPLDALDHSSPMAKWGTKIGIDA
;
A
#
# COMPACT_ATOMS: atom_id res chain seq x y z
N MET A 1 -9.30 19.09 -0.59
CA MET A 1 -9.92 18.99 0.77
C MET A 1 -10.09 17.50 1.05
N ALA A 2 -9.66 16.99 2.22
CA ALA A 2 -9.74 15.57 2.54
C ALA A 2 -11.19 15.09 2.61
N PHE A 3 -11.45 13.91 2.09
CA PHE A 3 -12.74 13.24 2.22
C PHE A 3 -12.95 12.80 3.67
N TYR A 4 -14.21 12.76 4.10
CA TYR A 4 -14.54 12.24 5.41
C TYR A 4 -14.46 10.70 5.43
N ASP A 5 -14.96 10.04 4.38
CA ASP A 5 -15.07 8.60 4.25
C ASP A 5 -15.02 8.15 2.77
N LEU A 6 -15.14 6.84 2.58
CA LEU A 6 -15.20 6.22 1.25
C LEU A 6 -16.38 6.71 0.42
N ARG A 7 -17.52 7.01 1.05
CA ARG A 7 -18.75 7.40 0.33
C ARG A 7 -18.64 8.80 -0.28
N GLU A 8 -18.02 9.73 0.43
CA GLU A 8 -17.70 11.06 -0.14
C GLU A 8 -16.74 10.93 -1.33
N PHE A 9 -15.75 10.03 -1.25
CA PHE A 9 -14.85 9.78 -2.36
C PHE A 9 -15.56 9.16 -3.57
N ILE A 10 -16.44 8.17 -3.36
CA ILE A 10 -17.29 7.59 -4.41
C ILE A 10 -18.12 8.68 -5.10
N ASN A 11 -18.78 9.55 -4.34
CA ASN A 11 -19.58 10.65 -4.87
C ASN A 11 -18.71 11.63 -5.69
N ALA A 12 -17.49 11.90 -5.24
CA ALA A 12 -16.55 12.76 -5.94
C ALA A 12 -16.05 12.14 -7.26
N LEU A 13 -15.79 10.83 -7.27
CA LEU A 13 -15.43 10.08 -8.48
C LEU A 13 -16.59 10.11 -9.49
N GLU A 14 -17.81 9.86 -9.03
CA GLU A 14 -18.99 9.84 -9.87
C GLU A 14 -19.27 11.21 -10.48
N SER A 15 -19.22 12.28 -9.68
CA SER A 15 -19.46 13.66 -10.15
C SER A 15 -18.45 14.11 -11.22
N ARG A 16 -17.26 13.49 -11.28
CA ARG A 16 -16.23 13.76 -12.28
C ARG A 16 -16.23 12.78 -13.46
N GLY A 17 -17.18 11.84 -13.50
CA GLY A 17 -17.24 10.81 -14.53
C GLY A 17 -16.11 9.76 -14.42
N MET A 18 -15.49 9.64 -13.24
CA MET A 18 -14.40 8.70 -12.96
C MET A 18 -14.89 7.38 -12.35
N LEU A 19 -16.21 7.21 -12.20
CA LEU A 19 -16.83 6.00 -11.66
C LEU A 19 -17.98 5.55 -12.54
N LYS A 20 -18.11 4.22 -12.72
CA LYS A 20 -19.25 3.59 -13.38
C LYS A 20 -19.97 2.65 -12.42
N ARG A 21 -21.28 2.83 -12.28
CA ARG A 21 -22.17 1.89 -11.56
C ARG A 21 -22.59 0.75 -12.47
N ILE A 22 -22.46 -0.47 -11.96
CA ILE A 22 -22.84 -1.70 -12.67
C ILE A 22 -24.03 -2.31 -11.93
N LYS A 23 -25.19 -2.30 -12.56
CA LYS A 23 -26.46 -2.80 -12.00
C LYS A 23 -26.79 -4.22 -12.44
N THR A 24 -26.14 -4.71 -13.49
CA THR A 24 -26.26 -6.09 -13.94
C THR A 24 -25.78 -7.04 -12.84
N PRO A 25 -26.51 -8.15 -12.57
CA PRO A 25 -26.03 -9.14 -11.60
C PRO A 25 -24.68 -9.72 -12.00
N VAL A 26 -23.70 -9.68 -11.08
CA VAL A 26 -22.35 -10.20 -11.28
C VAL A 26 -21.94 -11.11 -10.14
N ASP A 27 -21.03 -12.04 -10.41
CA ASP A 27 -20.51 -12.98 -9.42
C ASP A 27 -19.19 -12.48 -8.82
N CYS A 28 -19.03 -12.63 -7.51
CA CYS A 28 -17.75 -12.37 -6.82
C CYS A 28 -16.69 -13.45 -7.11
N ASN A 29 -17.09 -14.57 -7.68
CA ASN A 29 -16.19 -15.61 -8.16
C ASN A 29 -15.80 -15.33 -9.60
N LEU A 30 -14.63 -14.78 -9.84
CA LEU A 30 -13.98 -14.45 -11.11
C LEU A 30 -14.60 -13.31 -11.93
N GLU A 31 -15.94 -13.16 -12.00
CA GLU A 31 -16.60 -12.24 -12.94
C GLU A 31 -16.29 -10.76 -12.64
N ILE A 32 -16.39 -10.36 -11.36
CA ILE A 32 -16.00 -9.00 -10.93
C ILE A 32 -14.54 -8.73 -11.27
N THR A 33 -13.66 -9.70 -11.05
CA THR A 33 -12.23 -9.60 -11.36
C THR A 33 -11.99 -9.39 -12.83
N GLU A 34 -12.58 -10.23 -13.69
CA GLU A 34 -12.42 -10.15 -15.15
C GLU A 34 -12.87 -8.80 -15.72
N ILE A 35 -14.01 -8.29 -15.23
CA ILE A 35 -14.50 -6.96 -15.64
C ILE A 35 -13.52 -5.87 -15.18
N THR A 36 -13.03 -5.96 -13.94
CA THR A 36 -12.11 -4.99 -13.37
C THR A 36 -10.76 -5.02 -14.08
N ASP A 37 -10.22 -6.20 -14.38
CA ASP A 37 -8.97 -6.39 -15.11
C ASP A 37 -9.01 -5.71 -16.48
N ARG A 38 -10.08 -5.92 -17.24
CA ARG A 38 -10.26 -5.28 -18.54
C ARG A 38 -10.33 -3.76 -18.44
N VAL A 39 -11.04 -3.24 -17.45
CA VAL A 39 -11.21 -1.79 -17.26
C VAL A 39 -9.92 -1.13 -16.77
N SER A 40 -9.18 -1.76 -15.86
CA SER A 40 -7.90 -1.22 -15.34
C SER A 40 -6.83 -1.08 -16.43
N LYS A 41 -6.91 -1.88 -17.49
CA LYS A 41 -6.01 -1.86 -18.67
C LYS A 41 -6.47 -0.96 -19.80
N MET A 42 -7.62 -0.28 -19.64
CA MET A 42 -8.07 0.71 -20.62
C MET A 42 -7.29 2.01 -20.48
N GLU A 43 -7.10 2.71 -21.60
CA GLU A 43 -6.39 3.99 -21.61
C GLU A 43 -7.30 5.17 -21.24
N GLY A 44 -6.71 6.15 -20.59
CA GLY A 44 -7.30 7.45 -20.28
C GLY A 44 -8.64 7.35 -19.55
N LYS A 45 -9.64 8.11 -20.02
CA LYS A 45 -10.96 8.20 -19.37
C LYS A 45 -11.79 6.90 -19.38
N LYS A 46 -11.34 5.86 -20.07
CA LYS A 46 -12.03 4.56 -20.08
C LYS A 46 -11.63 3.71 -18.85
N ASN A 47 -10.46 3.97 -18.24
CA ASN A 47 -10.06 3.38 -16.98
C ASN A 47 -10.78 4.12 -15.84
N VAL A 48 -11.88 3.57 -15.33
CA VAL A 48 -12.73 4.16 -14.29
C VAL A 48 -12.82 3.24 -13.06
N ALA A 49 -13.18 3.83 -11.92
CA ALA A 49 -13.61 3.06 -10.76
C ALA A 49 -14.94 2.35 -11.07
N LEU A 50 -15.16 1.18 -10.49
CA LEU A 50 -16.35 0.37 -10.71
C LEU A 50 -17.08 0.14 -9.39
N LEU A 51 -18.38 0.45 -9.36
CA LEU A 51 -19.25 0.13 -8.23
C LEU A 51 -20.29 -0.90 -8.70
N PHE A 52 -20.09 -2.16 -8.30
CA PHE A 52 -21.01 -3.26 -8.58
C PHE A 52 -22.13 -3.24 -7.54
N GLU A 53 -23.33 -2.82 -7.94
CA GLU A 53 -24.48 -2.66 -7.04
C GLU A 53 -25.30 -3.94 -6.84
N ASN A 54 -25.14 -4.93 -7.72
CA ASN A 54 -25.90 -6.18 -7.71
C ASN A 54 -24.94 -7.37 -7.78
N VAL A 55 -24.50 -7.81 -6.63
CA VAL A 55 -23.60 -8.98 -6.50
C VAL A 55 -24.43 -10.20 -6.13
N LYS A 56 -24.37 -11.25 -6.95
CA LYS A 56 -25.16 -12.48 -6.77
C LYS A 56 -24.94 -13.09 -5.40
N GLY A 57 -26.04 -13.24 -4.64
CA GLY A 57 -26.01 -13.82 -3.30
C GLY A 57 -25.67 -12.86 -2.15
N TYR A 58 -25.49 -11.56 -2.45
CA TYR A 58 -25.13 -10.55 -1.44
C TYR A 58 -25.93 -9.26 -1.64
N ASP A 59 -26.32 -8.63 -0.53
CA ASP A 59 -26.97 -7.30 -0.50
C ASP A 59 -25.96 -6.15 -0.41
N MET A 60 -24.68 -6.44 -0.59
CA MET A 60 -23.59 -5.50 -0.39
C MET A 60 -22.91 -5.15 -1.70
N PRO A 61 -22.84 -3.86 -2.08
CA PRO A 61 -22.12 -3.42 -3.28
C PRO A 61 -20.60 -3.58 -3.10
N VAL A 62 -19.90 -3.80 -4.23
CA VAL A 62 -18.43 -3.94 -4.28
C VAL A 62 -17.84 -2.78 -5.07
N LEU A 63 -16.89 -2.07 -4.44
CA LEU A 63 -16.10 -1.01 -5.08
C LEU A 63 -14.75 -1.57 -5.52
N MET A 64 -14.41 -1.36 -6.80
CA MET A 64 -13.17 -1.82 -7.42
C MET A 64 -12.46 -0.69 -8.17
N ASN A 65 -11.13 -0.81 -8.31
CA ASN A 65 -10.31 0.09 -9.13
C ASN A 65 -10.45 1.59 -8.74
N ALA A 66 -10.67 1.86 -7.47
CA ALA A 66 -10.88 3.23 -6.98
C ALA A 66 -9.61 4.11 -7.10
N PHE A 67 -8.42 3.50 -7.03
CA PHE A 67 -7.11 4.15 -7.09
C PHE A 67 -6.36 3.95 -8.41
N GLY A 68 -6.96 3.32 -9.41
CA GLY A 68 -6.30 2.85 -10.64
C GLY A 68 -5.99 3.95 -11.67
N SER A 69 -5.71 5.20 -11.26
CA SER A 69 -5.08 6.25 -12.08
C SER A 69 -4.49 7.35 -11.19
N MET A 70 -3.48 8.06 -11.71
CA MET A 70 -2.87 9.20 -11.00
C MET A 70 -3.88 10.34 -10.76
N GLU A 71 -4.84 10.55 -11.66
CA GLU A 71 -5.90 11.55 -11.48
C GLU A 71 -6.82 11.21 -10.29
N ARG A 72 -7.19 9.93 -10.12
CA ARG A 72 -8.00 9.48 -8.98
C ARG A 72 -7.22 9.54 -7.67
N LEU A 73 -5.90 9.27 -7.70
CA LEU A 73 -5.04 9.46 -6.54
C LEU A 73 -4.87 10.93 -6.16
N ALA A 74 -4.63 11.82 -7.13
CA ALA A 74 -4.59 13.26 -6.88
C ALA A 74 -5.90 13.75 -6.23
N LEU A 75 -7.05 13.27 -6.76
CA LEU A 75 -8.35 13.53 -6.16
C LEU A 75 -8.45 12.99 -4.74
N ALA A 76 -8.01 11.74 -4.48
CA ALA A 76 -8.01 11.12 -3.16
C ALA A 76 -7.21 11.94 -2.15
N PHE A 77 -6.05 12.45 -2.53
CA PHE A 77 -5.22 13.32 -1.69
C PHE A 77 -5.71 14.77 -1.60
N GLY A 78 -6.70 15.17 -2.42
CA GLY A 78 -7.23 16.53 -2.45
C GLY A 78 -6.26 17.56 -3.02
N VAL A 79 -5.37 17.13 -3.92
CA VAL A 79 -4.40 17.93 -4.68
C VAL A 79 -4.76 17.95 -6.17
N ASN A 80 -4.21 18.90 -6.92
CA ASN A 80 -4.36 18.91 -8.37
C ASN A 80 -3.36 18.00 -9.07
N ASP A 81 -2.16 17.89 -8.48
CA ASP A 81 -1.09 17.03 -8.93
C ASP A 81 -0.42 16.36 -7.72
N ILE A 82 -0.05 15.09 -7.85
CA ILE A 82 0.67 14.33 -6.81
C ILE A 82 1.98 15.02 -6.42
N GLU A 83 2.64 15.71 -7.33
CA GLU A 83 3.90 16.45 -7.08
C GLU A 83 3.76 17.59 -6.04
N GLU A 84 2.56 18.04 -5.73
CA GLU A 84 2.35 18.99 -4.63
C GLU A 84 2.78 18.42 -3.27
N ILE A 85 2.60 17.10 -3.05
CA ILE A 85 2.92 16.42 -1.79
C ILE A 85 4.42 16.34 -1.54
N PRO A 86 5.27 15.82 -2.47
CA PRO A 86 6.71 15.81 -2.27
C PRO A 86 7.30 17.23 -2.15
N ASN A 87 6.72 18.24 -2.80
CA ASN A 87 7.16 19.63 -2.63
C ASN A 87 6.91 20.12 -1.21
N GLU A 88 5.73 19.88 -0.64
CA GLU A 88 5.43 20.19 0.77
C GLU A 88 6.36 19.42 1.74
N LEU A 89 6.62 18.15 1.45
CA LEU A 89 7.54 17.34 2.24
C LEU A 89 8.98 17.89 2.20
N ARG A 90 9.48 18.34 1.04
CA ARG A 90 10.80 19.02 0.93
C ARG A 90 10.89 20.26 1.81
N GLU A 91 9.83 21.06 1.88
CA GLU A 91 9.78 22.23 2.75
C GLU A 91 9.90 21.83 4.23
N ILE A 92 9.15 20.81 4.66
CA ILE A 92 9.19 20.29 6.04
C ILE A 92 10.56 19.74 6.37
N LEU A 93 11.17 18.97 5.47
CA LEU A 93 12.49 18.37 5.66
C LEU A 93 13.63 19.41 5.74
N ARG A 94 13.41 20.62 5.22
CA ARG A 94 14.35 21.75 5.34
C ARG A 94 14.28 22.45 6.69
N LEU A 95 13.19 22.32 7.45
CA LEU A 95 12.99 23.05 8.72
C LEU A 95 14.14 22.87 9.72
N PRO A 96 14.73 21.67 9.93
CA PRO A 96 15.86 21.49 10.85
C PRO A 96 17.13 22.23 10.44
N TYR A 97 17.28 22.58 9.16
CA TYR A 97 18.46 23.26 8.60
C TYR A 97 18.29 24.78 8.52
N ILE A 98 17.11 25.33 8.88
CA ILE A 98 16.90 26.76 8.93
C ILE A 98 17.56 27.29 10.18
N SER A 99 18.56 28.19 10.00
CA SER A 99 19.20 28.88 11.13
C SER A 99 18.16 29.75 11.85
N LEU A 100 17.90 29.46 13.13
CA LEU A 100 16.96 30.22 13.97
C LEU A 100 17.52 31.57 14.40
N GLN A 101 18.29 32.25 13.54
CA GLN A 101 18.92 33.52 13.87
C GLN A 101 17.96 34.72 13.87
N ASN A 102 16.79 34.58 13.23
CA ASN A 102 15.80 35.66 13.18
C ASN A 102 14.41 35.20 13.65
N LYS A 103 13.73 36.06 14.45
CA LYS A 103 12.34 35.83 14.88
C LYS A 103 11.35 35.71 13.71
N MET A 104 11.69 36.26 12.54
CA MET A 104 10.88 36.14 11.32
C MET A 104 10.86 34.73 10.76
N ASP A 105 11.95 33.95 10.90
CA ASP A 105 12.02 32.57 10.44
C ASP A 105 11.04 31.67 11.22
N LEU A 106 10.86 31.92 12.51
CA LEU A 106 9.88 31.23 13.37
C LEU A 106 8.43 31.45 12.91
N ILE A 107 8.10 32.62 12.36
CA ILE A 107 6.73 32.92 11.88
C ILE A 107 6.36 32.04 10.66
N HIS A 108 7.34 31.68 9.83
CA HIS A 108 7.14 30.78 8.67
C HIS A 108 7.23 29.30 9.05
N ILE A 109 8.03 28.94 10.03
CA ILE A 109 8.24 27.57 10.48
C ILE A 109 7.02 27.01 11.24
N ILE A 110 6.44 27.79 12.17
CA ILE A 110 5.34 27.34 13.03
C ILE A 110 4.09 26.90 12.23
N PRO A 111 3.62 27.64 11.22
CA PRO A 111 2.47 27.20 10.41
C PRO A 111 2.76 25.92 9.63
N THR A 112 3.96 25.78 9.06
CA THR A 112 4.39 24.60 8.29
C THR A 112 4.51 23.38 9.20
N ALA A 113 5.19 23.50 10.35
CA ALA A 113 5.29 22.44 11.35
C ALA A 113 3.92 22.04 11.91
N LYS A 114 3.02 23.02 12.16
CA LYS A 114 1.67 22.75 12.64
C LYS A 114 0.79 22.03 11.60
N ARG A 115 1.02 22.26 10.31
CA ARG A 115 0.35 21.53 9.21
C ARG A 115 0.86 20.09 9.07
N ALA A 116 2.13 19.86 9.39
CA ALA A 116 2.76 18.55 9.28
C ALA A 116 2.27 17.54 10.32
N ILE A 117 1.76 17.99 11.47
CA ILE A 117 1.44 17.11 12.59
C ILE A 117 -0.06 17.12 12.88
N ASN A 118 -0.76 16.13 12.37
CA ASN A 118 -2.18 15.89 12.65
C ASN A 118 -2.35 14.56 13.38
N PHE A 119 -2.16 14.56 14.70
CA PHE A 119 -2.35 13.36 15.51
C PHE A 119 -3.76 12.81 15.41
N PRO A 120 -3.96 11.48 15.47
CA PRO A 120 -5.27 10.87 15.53
C PRO A 120 -6.12 11.40 16.69
N LYS A 121 -7.42 11.54 16.46
CA LYS A 121 -8.41 11.93 17.47
C LYS A 121 -9.29 10.73 17.82
N TYR A 122 -9.50 10.51 19.11
CA TYR A 122 -10.32 9.39 19.56
C TYR A 122 -11.76 9.83 19.77
N VAL A 123 -12.69 9.08 19.15
CA VAL A 123 -14.14 9.30 19.27
C VAL A 123 -14.81 8.15 20.00
N LYS A 124 -15.94 8.43 20.69
CA LYS A 124 -16.68 7.42 21.46
C LYS A 124 -17.72 6.67 20.62
N LYS A 125 -18.18 7.28 19.53
CA LYS A 125 -19.17 6.71 18.61
C LYS A 125 -18.66 6.87 17.19
N ALA A 126 -18.86 5.86 16.35
CA ALA A 126 -18.36 5.84 14.99
C ALA A 126 -19.33 5.14 14.04
N PRO A 127 -19.40 5.61 12.77
CA PRO A 127 -20.20 4.95 11.74
C PRO A 127 -19.90 3.47 11.57
N CYS A 128 -18.61 3.08 11.64
CA CYS A 128 -18.21 1.67 11.51
C CYS A 128 -18.75 0.74 12.63
N GLN A 129 -19.41 1.28 13.64
CA GLN A 129 -20.00 0.54 14.76
C GLN A 129 -21.53 0.68 14.84
N GLU A 130 -22.19 1.06 13.74
CA GLU A 130 -23.66 1.14 13.68
C GLU A 130 -24.32 -0.23 13.81
N VAL A 131 -23.66 -1.28 13.31
CA VAL A 131 -24.04 -2.68 13.47
C VAL A 131 -22.90 -3.40 14.18
N VAL A 132 -23.20 -4.20 15.19
CA VAL A 132 -22.23 -4.98 15.97
C VAL A 132 -22.69 -6.43 16.02
N ILE A 133 -21.85 -7.35 15.55
CA ILE A 133 -22.13 -8.79 15.49
C ILE A 133 -21.08 -9.52 16.31
N THR A 134 -21.45 -9.94 17.51
CA THR A 134 -20.61 -10.73 18.44
C THR A 134 -21.10 -12.17 18.56
N ASP A 135 -22.39 -12.39 18.28
CA ASP A 135 -22.97 -13.72 18.24
C ASP A 135 -22.84 -14.30 16.84
N ASN A 136 -22.01 -15.34 16.70
CA ASN A 136 -21.70 -16.01 15.44
C ASN A 136 -21.30 -15.05 14.29
N PRO A 137 -20.23 -14.22 14.46
CA PRO A 137 -19.76 -13.35 13.39
C PRO A 137 -19.29 -14.19 12.20
N THR A 138 -19.85 -13.94 11.02
CA THR A 138 -19.51 -14.73 9.82
C THR A 138 -19.16 -13.88 8.60
N LEU A 139 -18.10 -14.27 7.93
CA LEU A 139 -17.65 -13.71 6.64
C LEU A 139 -18.55 -14.11 5.47
N ASP A 140 -19.47 -15.06 5.64
CA ASP A 140 -20.32 -15.57 4.56
C ASP A 140 -21.32 -14.52 4.04
N LYS A 141 -21.50 -13.43 4.78
CA LYS A 141 -22.35 -12.30 4.39
C LYS A 141 -21.63 -11.25 3.53
N PHE A 142 -20.32 -11.41 3.30
CA PHE A 142 -19.50 -10.44 2.57
C PHE A 142 -19.10 -11.00 1.20
N PRO A 143 -19.17 -10.20 0.14
CA PRO A 143 -18.82 -10.61 -1.23
C PRO A 143 -17.30 -10.66 -1.42
N ILE A 144 -16.62 -11.53 -0.66
CA ILE A 144 -15.18 -11.72 -0.72
C ILE A 144 -14.82 -12.39 -2.05
N LEU A 145 -13.88 -11.79 -2.78
CA LEU A 145 -13.58 -12.16 -4.16
C LEU A 145 -12.69 -13.41 -4.22
N LYS A 146 -13.05 -14.35 -5.08
CA LYS A 146 -12.07 -15.24 -5.71
C LYS A 146 -11.60 -14.57 -6.99
N CYS A 147 -10.34 -14.07 -7.01
CA CYS A 147 -9.87 -13.22 -8.09
C CYS A 147 -9.48 -14.03 -9.34
N TRP A 148 -8.71 -15.10 -9.16
CA TRP A 148 -8.14 -15.85 -10.28
C TRP A 148 -8.51 -17.34 -10.20
N PRO A 149 -8.54 -18.06 -11.36
CA PRO A 149 -9.01 -19.44 -11.41
C PRO A 149 -8.31 -20.41 -10.45
N GLN A 150 -6.99 -20.25 -10.25
CA GLN A 150 -6.19 -21.13 -9.40
C GLN A 150 -5.99 -20.60 -7.98
N ASP A 151 -6.63 -19.47 -7.60
CA ASP A 151 -6.60 -19.02 -6.22
C ASP A 151 -7.10 -20.11 -5.27
N GLY A 152 -6.40 -20.27 -4.13
CA GLY A 152 -6.73 -21.26 -3.11
C GLY A 152 -8.09 -21.07 -2.42
N GLY A 153 -8.76 -19.95 -2.70
CA GLY A 153 -10.08 -19.59 -2.19
C GLY A 153 -10.37 -18.11 -2.40
N PRO A 154 -11.42 -17.57 -1.77
CA PRO A 154 -11.67 -16.12 -1.74
C PRO A 154 -10.68 -15.39 -0.86
N PHE A 155 -10.29 -14.16 -1.24
CA PHE A 155 -9.35 -13.31 -0.50
C PHE A 155 -9.93 -11.93 -0.23
N ILE A 156 -9.72 -11.41 0.98
CA ILE A 156 -9.87 -10.00 1.30
C ILE A 156 -8.59 -9.31 0.80
N THR A 157 -8.71 -8.44 -0.18
CA THR A 157 -7.57 -7.94 -0.97
C THR A 157 -7.18 -6.50 -0.66
N LEU A 158 -8.03 -5.73 0.04
CA LEU A 158 -7.75 -4.34 0.43
C LEU A 158 -7.99 -4.11 1.94
N PRO A 159 -7.49 -4.99 2.82
CA PRO A 159 -7.67 -4.86 4.27
C PRO A 159 -6.57 -4.00 4.88
N LEU A 160 -6.92 -3.18 5.85
CA LEU A 160 -5.99 -2.46 6.71
C LEU A 160 -5.90 -3.22 8.04
N VAL A 161 -4.77 -3.85 8.29
CA VAL A 161 -4.54 -4.70 9.47
C VAL A 161 -3.85 -3.91 10.57
N PHE A 162 -4.53 -3.75 11.69
CA PHE A 162 -4.10 -3.02 12.86
C PHE A 162 -3.56 -3.97 13.93
N THR A 163 -2.34 -3.72 14.39
CA THR A 163 -1.70 -4.43 15.50
C THR A 163 -1.03 -3.44 16.43
N ARG A 164 -0.67 -3.90 17.65
CA ARG A 164 0.17 -3.14 18.58
C ARG A 164 1.45 -3.88 18.88
N ASN A 165 2.53 -3.14 18.98
CA ASN A 165 3.78 -3.67 19.49
C ASN A 165 3.65 -3.93 21.00
N PRO A 166 3.88 -5.15 21.50
CA PRO A 166 3.66 -5.47 22.91
C PRO A 166 4.68 -4.83 23.85
N LYS A 167 5.85 -4.43 23.35
CA LYS A 167 6.94 -3.80 24.13
C LYS A 167 6.76 -2.29 24.24
N THR A 168 6.28 -1.63 23.18
CA THR A 168 6.20 -0.17 23.08
C THR A 168 4.80 0.38 23.14
N GLY A 169 3.76 -0.46 22.95
CA GLY A 169 2.35 -0.06 22.80
C GLY A 169 2.05 0.68 21.49
N LYS A 170 3.06 0.89 20.63
CA LYS A 170 2.86 1.60 19.36
C LYS A 170 2.00 0.78 18.40
N ARG A 171 1.09 1.49 17.72
CA ARG A 171 0.28 0.94 16.65
C ARG A 171 1.11 0.74 15.38
N ASN A 172 0.77 -0.29 14.64
CA ASN A 172 1.19 -0.51 13.26
C ASN A 172 -0.03 -0.79 12.41
N VAL A 173 -0.07 -0.26 11.21
CA VAL A 173 -1.09 -0.52 10.21
C VAL A 173 -0.41 -0.96 8.93
N GLY A 174 -0.83 -2.09 8.37
CA GLY A 174 -0.30 -2.57 7.10
C GLY A 174 -1.38 -3.21 6.25
N MET A 175 -1.17 -3.22 4.95
CA MET A 175 -2.05 -3.90 4.01
C MET A 175 -1.51 -5.31 3.77
N TYR A 176 -2.27 -6.32 4.22
CA TYR A 176 -1.91 -7.74 4.09
C TYR A 176 -3.13 -8.52 3.64
N ARG A 177 -3.07 -9.23 2.53
CA ARG A 177 -4.20 -10.07 2.05
C ARG A 177 -4.58 -11.12 3.08
N LEU A 178 -5.85 -11.51 3.07
CA LEU A 178 -6.41 -12.50 4.00
C LEU A 178 -7.21 -13.53 3.20
N GLN A 179 -6.73 -14.77 3.13
CA GLN A 179 -7.51 -15.86 2.52
C GLN A 179 -8.65 -16.26 3.48
N LYS A 180 -9.87 -16.22 3.02
CA LYS A 180 -11.01 -16.78 3.76
C LYS A 180 -10.90 -18.30 3.78
N TYR A 181 -10.83 -18.90 4.95
CA TYR A 181 -10.86 -20.35 5.12
C TYR A 181 -12.28 -20.86 5.38
N ASP A 182 -13.02 -20.15 6.23
CA ASP A 182 -14.40 -20.43 6.58
C ASP A 182 -15.11 -19.14 7.04
N GLY A 183 -16.26 -19.26 7.69
CA GLY A 183 -17.03 -18.10 8.14
C GLY A 183 -16.36 -17.25 9.23
N GLN A 184 -15.40 -17.80 9.98
CA GLN A 184 -14.80 -17.14 11.14
C GLN A 184 -13.26 -17.12 11.13
N THR A 185 -12.61 -17.72 10.14
CA THR A 185 -11.14 -17.75 10.07
C THR A 185 -10.61 -17.34 8.72
N THR A 186 -9.45 -16.65 8.75
CA THR A 186 -8.68 -16.31 7.57
C THR A 186 -7.20 -16.59 7.76
N GLY A 187 -6.47 -16.70 6.66
CA GLY A 187 -5.01 -16.54 6.67
C GLY A 187 -4.63 -15.08 7.01
N MET A 188 -3.45 -14.90 7.55
CA MET A 188 -2.86 -13.59 7.83
C MET A 188 -1.49 -13.52 7.13
N HIS A 189 -1.45 -12.93 5.96
CA HIS A 189 -0.27 -12.94 5.07
C HIS A 189 0.85 -12.01 5.54
N TRP A 190 1.41 -12.27 6.71
CA TRP A 190 2.51 -11.49 7.26
C TRP A 190 3.87 -11.99 6.72
N HIS A 191 4.44 -11.25 5.78
CA HIS A 191 5.81 -11.50 5.32
C HIS A 191 6.83 -11.20 6.42
N LEU A 192 7.89 -12.01 6.52
CA LEU A 192 8.93 -11.96 7.57
C LEU A 192 9.54 -10.56 7.78
N HIS A 193 9.62 -9.76 6.74
CA HIS A 193 10.27 -8.44 6.76
C HIS A 193 9.30 -7.27 7.08
N LYS A 194 8.00 -7.54 7.19
CA LYS A 194 6.98 -6.53 7.46
C LYS A 194 6.76 -6.34 8.97
N ASP A 195 6.27 -5.15 9.34
CA ASP A 195 6.09 -4.77 10.75
C ASP A 195 5.03 -5.62 11.47
N GLY A 196 3.98 -6.08 10.79
CA GLY A 196 3.03 -7.05 11.35
C GLY A 196 3.72 -8.34 11.82
N ALA A 197 4.61 -8.90 11.01
CA ALA A 197 5.41 -10.07 11.39
C ALA A 197 6.43 -9.74 12.51
N SER A 198 6.94 -8.51 12.55
CA SER A 198 7.81 -8.05 13.64
C SER A 198 7.05 -8.00 14.96
N ASN A 199 5.82 -7.47 14.96
CA ASN A 199 4.97 -7.48 16.15
C ASN A 199 4.64 -8.91 16.58
N TYR A 200 4.28 -9.80 15.65
CA TYR A 200 4.03 -11.22 15.95
C TYR A 200 5.23 -11.88 16.64
N ARG A 201 6.46 -11.68 16.13
CA ARG A 201 7.68 -12.20 16.78
C ARG A 201 7.91 -11.59 18.17
N ALA A 202 7.62 -10.30 18.36
CA ALA A 202 7.75 -9.66 19.67
C ALA A 202 6.78 -10.26 20.72
N TYR A 203 5.55 -10.63 20.32
CA TYR A 203 4.64 -11.37 21.18
C TYR A 203 5.18 -12.76 21.52
N GLN A 204 5.70 -13.48 20.54
CA GLN A 204 6.34 -14.80 20.72
C GLN A 204 7.53 -14.73 21.68
N GLU A 205 8.43 -13.76 21.51
CA GLU A 205 9.58 -13.52 22.41
C GLU A 205 9.17 -13.21 23.85
N MET A 206 8.02 -12.57 24.05
CA MET A 206 7.46 -12.28 25.36
C MET A 206 6.67 -13.44 25.98
N GLY A 207 6.60 -14.60 25.32
CA GLY A 207 5.83 -15.75 25.79
C GLY A 207 4.33 -15.52 25.85
N LYS A 208 3.78 -14.66 25.00
CA LYS A 208 2.35 -14.43 24.89
C LYS A 208 1.72 -15.48 23.98
N ASP A 209 0.49 -15.87 24.27
CA ASP A 209 -0.21 -16.91 23.53
C ASP A 209 -0.90 -16.39 22.26
N LYS A 210 -1.25 -15.10 22.24
CA LYS A 210 -1.99 -14.50 21.14
C LYS A 210 -1.69 -13.02 20.96
N ILE A 211 -1.93 -12.51 19.75
CA ILE A 211 -1.92 -11.08 19.37
C ILE A 211 -3.34 -10.66 18.98
N GLU A 212 -3.84 -9.59 19.57
CA GLU A 212 -5.10 -8.97 19.16
C GLU A 212 -4.93 -8.20 17.85
N VAL A 213 -5.89 -8.36 16.95
CA VAL A 213 -5.88 -7.81 15.60
C VAL A 213 -7.24 -7.20 15.30
N ALA A 214 -7.22 -6.06 14.61
CA ALA A 214 -8.41 -5.53 13.96
C ALA A 214 -8.11 -5.30 12.48
N VAL A 215 -9.09 -5.55 11.61
CA VAL A 215 -8.99 -5.37 10.17
C VAL A 215 -10.07 -4.42 9.72
N ALA A 216 -9.68 -3.25 9.18
CA ALA A 216 -10.59 -2.27 8.62
C ALA A 216 -10.66 -2.39 7.10
N ILE A 217 -11.86 -2.28 6.53
CA ILE A 217 -12.12 -2.34 5.09
C ILE A 217 -12.97 -1.13 4.71
N GLY A 218 -12.63 -0.47 3.60
CA GLY A 218 -13.41 0.66 3.09
C GLY A 218 -13.28 1.93 3.94
N THR A 219 -12.05 2.38 4.17
CA THR A 219 -11.74 3.63 4.87
C THR A 219 -11.75 4.82 3.90
N ASP A 220 -11.50 6.02 4.42
CA ASP A 220 -11.08 7.17 3.61
C ASP A 220 -9.90 6.77 2.69
N PRO A 221 -9.84 7.26 1.45
CA PRO A 221 -8.84 6.82 0.47
C PRO A 221 -7.40 7.11 0.91
N VAL A 222 -7.15 8.20 1.63
CA VAL A 222 -5.79 8.53 2.12
C VAL A 222 -5.37 7.58 3.25
N ILE A 223 -6.30 7.15 4.10
CA ILE A 223 -6.03 6.16 5.13
C ILE A 223 -5.68 4.80 4.49
N THR A 224 -6.42 4.44 3.44
CA THR A 224 -6.12 3.22 2.66
C THR A 224 -4.71 3.28 2.08
N TYR A 225 -4.32 4.39 1.45
CA TYR A 225 -2.97 4.59 0.94
C TYR A 225 -1.91 4.55 2.06
N ALA A 226 -2.14 5.21 3.20
CA ALA A 226 -1.16 5.29 4.29
C ALA A 226 -0.77 3.90 4.83
N ALA A 227 -1.68 2.92 4.78
CA ALA A 227 -1.41 1.54 5.16
C ALA A 227 -0.44 0.80 4.19
N THR A 228 -0.17 1.36 3.01
CA THR A 228 0.80 0.81 2.04
C THR A 228 2.14 1.54 2.10
N ALA A 229 2.22 2.68 2.78
CA ALA A 229 3.38 3.55 2.77
C ALA A 229 4.60 2.90 3.46
N PRO A 230 5.81 2.97 2.86
CA PRO A 230 7.02 2.40 3.43
C PRO A 230 7.62 3.34 4.50
N LEU A 231 6.89 3.55 5.58
CA LEU A 231 7.30 4.41 6.66
C LEU A 231 8.46 3.79 7.45
N PRO A 232 9.36 4.59 8.03
CA PRO A 232 10.31 4.11 9.01
C PRO A 232 9.59 3.48 10.21
N ARG A 233 10.26 2.50 10.85
CA ARG A 233 9.72 1.87 12.06
C ARG A 233 9.30 2.89 13.09
N ASP A 234 8.22 2.59 13.78
CA ASP A 234 7.67 3.43 14.86
C ASP A 234 7.04 4.77 14.42
N ILE A 235 6.92 5.04 13.13
CA ILE A 235 6.09 6.12 12.61
C ILE A 235 4.67 5.59 12.44
N ASP A 236 3.71 6.21 13.13
CA ASP A 236 2.29 5.83 13.06
C ASP A 236 1.69 6.24 11.71
N GLU A 237 1.18 5.26 10.96
CA GLU A 237 0.54 5.46 9.65
C GLU A 237 -0.66 6.39 9.73
N MET A 238 -1.34 6.46 10.88
CA MET A 238 -2.46 7.38 11.07
C MET A 238 -2.03 8.83 11.27
N VAL A 239 -0.81 9.07 11.78
CA VAL A 239 -0.18 10.41 11.79
C VAL A 239 0.20 10.81 10.38
N PHE A 240 0.78 9.90 9.60
CA PHE A 240 1.10 10.12 8.19
C PHE A 240 -0.16 10.37 7.34
N ALA A 241 -1.23 9.59 7.55
CA ALA A 241 -2.53 9.86 6.93
C ALA A 241 -3.06 11.26 7.32
N GLY A 242 -2.89 11.66 8.58
CA GLY A 242 -3.24 13.00 9.06
C GLY A 242 -2.46 14.13 8.37
N PHE A 243 -1.18 13.90 8.09
CA PHE A 243 -0.35 14.81 7.29
C PHE A 243 -0.88 14.94 5.86
N LEU A 244 -1.07 13.83 5.17
CA LEU A 244 -1.56 13.82 3.78
C LEU A 244 -2.97 14.45 3.65
N ARG A 245 -3.86 14.15 4.60
CA ARG A 245 -5.23 14.69 4.65
C ARG A 245 -5.31 16.15 5.08
N LYS A 246 -4.25 16.68 5.69
CA LYS A 246 -4.23 17.98 6.39
C LYS A 246 -5.33 18.07 7.48
N LYS A 247 -5.72 16.91 8.02
CA LYS A 247 -6.76 16.74 9.03
C LYS A 247 -6.54 15.45 9.83
N SER A 248 -6.73 15.52 11.13
CA SER A 248 -6.64 14.35 12.02
C SER A 248 -7.54 13.20 11.56
N VAL A 249 -7.05 11.97 11.67
CA VAL A 249 -7.85 10.75 11.52
C VAL A 249 -8.67 10.55 12.80
N GLU A 250 -9.96 10.36 12.66
CA GLU A 250 -10.82 9.97 13.78
C GLU A 250 -10.71 8.45 13.99
N MET A 251 -10.35 8.05 15.21
CA MET A 251 -10.17 6.65 15.61
C MET A 251 -11.20 6.26 16.67
N VAL A 252 -11.68 5.05 16.60
CA VAL A 252 -12.59 4.48 17.61
C VAL A 252 -12.03 3.17 18.15
N LYS A 253 -12.21 2.94 19.46
CA LYS A 253 -11.83 1.69 20.10
C LYS A 253 -12.72 0.56 19.59
N CYS A 254 -12.13 -0.58 19.28
CA CYS A 254 -12.81 -1.82 18.94
C CYS A 254 -13.71 -2.31 20.11
N LYS A 255 -14.65 -3.20 19.83
CA LYS A 255 -15.61 -3.71 20.82
C LYS A 255 -15.03 -4.83 21.69
N THR A 256 -14.21 -5.69 21.09
CA THR A 256 -13.76 -6.94 21.72
C THR A 256 -12.24 -7.05 21.88
N VAL A 257 -11.47 -6.17 21.24
CA VAL A 257 -10.00 -6.14 21.28
C VAL A 257 -9.48 -4.75 21.66
N ASP A 258 -8.27 -4.69 22.25
CA ASP A 258 -7.64 -3.43 22.67
C ASP A 258 -6.86 -2.78 21.51
N VAL A 259 -7.56 -2.55 20.41
CA VAL A 259 -7.07 -1.91 19.20
C VAL A 259 -8.04 -0.79 18.81
N GLU A 260 -7.54 0.28 18.19
CA GLU A 260 -8.39 1.31 17.59
C GLU A 260 -8.27 1.25 16.07
N VAL A 261 -9.38 1.59 15.41
CA VAL A 261 -9.55 1.61 13.97
C VAL A 261 -10.12 2.94 13.49
N PRO A 262 -9.97 3.30 12.20
CA PRO A 262 -10.59 4.50 11.66
C PRO A 262 -12.11 4.45 11.80
N ALA A 263 -12.67 5.50 12.40
CA ALA A 263 -14.11 5.62 12.66
C ALA A 263 -14.96 5.58 11.38
N CYS A 264 -14.37 5.99 10.25
CA CYS A 264 -15.02 6.06 8.93
C CYS A 264 -15.05 4.73 8.17
N SER A 265 -14.48 3.64 8.69
CA SER A 265 -14.44 2.33 8.02
C SER A 265 -15.85 1.84 7.67
N GLU A 266 -16.00 1.18 6.54
CA GLU A 266 -17.27 0.53 6.17
C GLU A 266 -17.49 -0.75 6.97
N ILE A 267 -16.41 -1.57 7.14
CA ILE A 267 -16.43 -2.85 7.84
C ILE A 267 -15.19 -2.96 8.71
N VAL A 268 -15.32 -3.56 9.90
CA VAL A 268 -14.23 -3.90 10.81
C VAL A 268 -14.38 -5.34 11.27
N LEU A 269 -13.33 -6.13 11.14
CA LEU A 269 -13.21 -7.47 11.69
C LEU A 269 -12.32 -7.39 12.92
N GLU A 270 -12.78 -7.87 14.06
CA GLU A 270 -12.03 -7.88 15.32
C GLU A 270 -11.74 -9.32 15.74
N GLY A 271 -10.58 -9.57 16.30
CA GLY A 271 -10.21 -10.90 16.73
C GLY A 271 -8.75 -11.05 17.12
N TYR A 272 -8.20 -12.24 16.94
CA TYR A 272 -6.85 -12.54 17.37
C TYR A 272 -6.15 -13.54 16.44
N VAL A 273 -4.84 -13.59 16.54
CA VAL A 273 -3.98 -14.61 15.95
C VAL A 273 -3.27 -15.35 17.08
N ASN A 274 -3.39 -16.67 17.14
CA ASN A 274 -2.65 -17.49 18.10
C ASN A 274 -1.18 -17.60 17.68
N ILE A 275 -0.29 -17.50 18.66
CA ILE A 275 1.16 -17.67 18.40
C ILE A 275 1.44 -19.15 18.13
N GLY A 276 2.09 -19.42 16.99
CA GLY A 276 2.45 -20.78 16.57
C GLY A 276 1.37 -21.52 15.76
N GLU A 277 0.15 -21.00 15.66
CA GLU A 277 -0.89 -21.57 14.81
C GLU A 277 -0.71 -21.10 13.37
N THR A 278 -0.60 -22.04 12.44
CA THR A 278 -0.50 -21.76 11.01
C THR A 278 -1.45 -22.65 10.21
N ARG A 279 -1.85 -22.17 9.04
CA ARG A 279 -2.63 -22.93 8.06
C ARG A 279 -2.17 -22.59 6.65
N ARG A 280 -2.30 -23.55 5.74
CA ARG A 280 -1.94 -23.40 4.33
C ARG A 280 -2.75 -22.30 3.67
N GLU A 281 -2.08 -21.30 3.11
CA GLU A 281 -2.64 -20.19 2.32
C GLU A 281 -2.15 -20.27 0.88
N GLY A 282 -2.99 -19.90 -0.06
CA GLY A 282 -2.66 -19.84 -1.48
C GLY A 282 -2.98 -21.13 -2.24
N PRO A 283 -2.57 -21.19 -3.52
CA PRO A 283 -1.90 -20.12 -4.24
C PRO A 283 -2.76 -18.86 -4.41
N PHE A 284 -2.14 -17.74 -4.79
CA PHE A 284 -2.81 -16.47 -5.05
C PHE A 284 -2.23 -15.84 -6.32
N GLY A 285 -3.09 -15.42 -7.24
CA GLY A 285 -2.70 -14.64 -8.41
C GLY A 285 -2.25 -13.26 -7.98
N ASP A 286 -0.93 -13.01 -8.05
CA ASP A 286 -0.30 -11.86 -7.40
C ASP A 286 0.12 -10.75 -8.39
N HIS A 287 0.60 -9.64 -7.86
CA HIS A 287 0.95 -8.41 -8.61
C HIS A 287 2.00 -8.62 -9.70
N THR A 288 2.80 -9.69 -9.63
CA THR A 288 3.74 -10.08 -10.69
C THR A 288 3.04 -10.61 -11.95
N GLY A 289 1.73 -10.89 -11.90
CA GLY A 289 1.00 -11.56 -12.96
C GLY A 289 1.13 -13.08 -12.96
N TYR A 290 1.75 -13.63 -11.92
CA TYR A 290 1.93 -15.06 -11.70
C TYR A 290 1.34 -15.48 -10.35
N TYR A 291 1.10 -16.77 -10.17
CA TYR A 291 0.64 -17.29 -8.88
C TYR A 291 1.80 -17.38 -7.89
N SER A 292 1.59 -16.80 -6.68
CA SER A 292 2.44 -17.09 -5.54
C SER A 292 2.27 -18.53 -5.09
N LEU A 293 3.34 -19.15 -4.59
CA LEU A 293 3.28 -20.49 -4.02
C LEU A 293 2.41 -20.50 -2.76
N ALA A 294 1.72 -21.61 -2.54
CA ALA A 294 1.04 -21.84 -1.27
C ALA A 294 2.08 -22.07 -0.16
N ASP A 295 1.91 -21.40 0.98
CA ASP A 295 2.80 -21.50 2.15
C ASP A 295 1.96 -21.44 3.44
N ASP A 296 2.60 -21.68 4.59
CA ASP A 296 1.92 -21.69 5.88
C ASP A 296 1.97 -20.29 6.53
N TYR A 297 0.80 -19.74 6.83
CA TYR A 297 0.65 -18.42 7.45
C TYR A 297 -0.20 -18.50 8.72
N PRO A 298 -0.01 -17.54 9.66
CA PRO A 298 -0.82 -17.44 10.86
C PRO A 298 -2.31 -17.40 10.55
N VAL A 299 -3.13 -17.90 11.48
CA VAL A 299 -4.59 -17.92 11.36
C VAL A 299 -5.20 -16.78 12.18
N PHE A 300 -6.01 -15.94 11.53
CA PHE A 300 -6.80 -14.89 12.18
C PHE A 300 -8.18 -15.43 12.53
N HIS A 301 -8.54 -15.43 13.82
CA HIS A 301 -9.82 -15.84 14.36
C HIS A 301 -10.67 -14.61 14.61
N ILE A 302 -11.85 -14.54 13.98
CA ILE A 302 -12.78 -13.41 14.07
C ILE A 302 -13.74 -13.65 15.21
N THR A 303 -13.79 -12.71 16.16
CA THR A 303 -14.68 -12.75 17.32
C THR A 303 -15.80 -11.73 17.31
N CYS A 304 -15.63 -10.68 16.48
CA CYS A 304 -16.63 -9.64 16.31
C CYS A 304 -16.51 -9.04 14.90
N ILE A 305 -17.64 -8.72 14.31
CA ILE A 305 -17.72 -7.92 13.08
C ILE A 305 -18.53 -6.68 13.38
N THR A 306 -17.99 -5.50 13.08
CA THR A 306 -18.76 -4.26 13.11
C THR A 306 -18.78 -3.63 11.72
N HIS A 307 -19.89 -2.97 11.39
CA HIS A 307 -20.00 -2.32 10.09
C HIS A 307 -21.01 -1.16 10.10
N ARG A 308 -20.93 -0.32 9.10
CA ARG A 308 -21.95 0.71 8.82
C ARG A 308 -23.25 0.04 8.37
N LYS A 309 -24.36 0.78 8.51
CA LYS A 309 -25.59 0.39 7.83
C LYS A 309 -25.36 0.45 6.31
N ASN A 310 -25.80 -0.62 5.61
CA ASN A 310 -25.60 -0.78 4.15
C ASN A 310 -24.14 -0.57 3.76
N PRO A 311 -23.20 -1.39 4.23
CA PRO A 311 -21.77 -1.20 4.00
C PRO A 311 -21.41 -1.42 2.53
N ILE A 312 -20.33 -0.76 2.10
CA ILE A 312 -19.70 -0.96 0.79
C ILE A 312 -18.45 -1.79 0.99
N TYR A 313 -18.36 -2.91 0.30
CA TYR A 313 -17.16 -3.74 0.29
C TYR A 313 -16.15 -3.17 -0.70
N SER A 314 -15.05 -2.63 -0.19
CA SER A 314 -13.95 -2.12 -1.01
C SER A 314 -12.90 -3.21 -1.19
N ALA A 315 -12.56 -3.52 -2.43
CA ALA A 315 -11.57 -4.53 -2.77
C ALA A 315 -10.69 -4.05 -3.94
N THR A 316 -9.57 -4.71 -4.12
CA THR A 316 -8.69 -4.53 -5.28
C THR A 316 -8.40 -5.87 -5.91
N ILE A 317 -7.90 -5.86 -7.14
CA ILE A 317 -7.25 -7.01 -7.76
C ILE A 317 -5.81 -6.65 -8.08
N VAL A 318 -4.96 -7.63 -8.03
CA VAL A 318 -3.57 -7.55 -8.47
C VAL A 318 -3.34 -8.59 -9.56
N GLY A 319 -2.33 -8.36 -10.41
CA GLY A 319 -2.05 -9.24 -11.54
C GLY A 319 -1.09 -8.57 -12.52
N LYS A 320 -1.08 -9.02 -13.77
CA LYS A 320 -0.24 -8.41 -14.80
C LYS A 320 -0.56 -6.91 -14.93
N PRO A 321 0.45 -6.02 -14.83
CA PRO A 321 0.26 -4.57 -14.93
C PRO A 321 -0.40 -4.11 -16.26
N PRO A 322 -1.04 -2.93 -16.28
CA PRO A 322 -1.30 -2.05 -15.13
C PRO A 322 -2.51 -2.49 -14.30
N MET A 323 -2.40 -2.37 -12.99
CA MET A 323 -3.44 -2.57 -12.00
C MET A 323 -3.45 -1.42 -10.99
N GLU A 324 -4.40 -1.39 -10.09
CA GLU A 324 -4.58 -0.33 -9.09
C GLU A 324 -3.37 -0.13 -8.17
N ASP A 325 -2.72 -1.22 -7.77
CA ASP A 325 -1.50 -1.26 -6.95
C ASP A 325 -0.31 -0.53 -7.60
N CYS A 326 -0.20 -0.59 -8.93
CA CYS A 326 0.83 0.13 -9.69
C CYS A 326 0.73 1.65 -9.48
N PHE A 327 -0.48 2.19 -9.43
CA PHE A 327 -0.69 3.63 -9.22
C PHE A 327 -0.46 4.04 -7.75
N LEU A 328 -0.82 3.19 -6.79
CA LEU A 328 -0.45 3.38 -5.38
C LEU A 328 1.08 3.42 -5.21
N ALA A 329 1.79 2.55 -5.92
CA ALA A 329 3.25 2.52 -5.93
C ALA A 329 3.85 3.75 -6.61
N LYS A 330 3.27 4.23 -7.72
CA LYS A 330 3.67 5.49 -8.35
C LYS A 330 3.51 6.69 -7.42
N ALA A 331 2.41 6.77 -6.68
CA ALA A 331 2.26 7.81 -5.66
C ALA A 331 3.34 7.69 -4.57
N THR A 332 3.69 6.48 -4.14
CA THR A 332 4.76 6.24 -3.18
C THR A 332 6.11 6.68 -3.74
N GLU A 333 6.43 6.35 -4.97
CA GLU A 333 7.63 6.82 -5.68
C GLU A 333 7.78 8.34 -5.59
N ARG A 334 6.71 9.08 -5.93
CA ARG A 334 6.74 10.56 -5.91
C ARG A 334 6.83 11.10 -4.50
N ILE A 335 5.98 10.64 -3.58
CA ILE A 335 5.89 11.15 -2.20
C ILE A 335 7.20 10.90 -1.42
N PHE A 336 7.86 9.76 -1.62
CA PHE A 336 9.07 9.40 -0.87
C PHE A 336 10.39 9.81 -1.54
N LEU A 337 10.37 10.31 -2.77
CA LEU A 337 11.56 10.83 -3.45
C LEU A 337 12.35 11.87 -2.61
N PRO A 338 11.72 12.84 -1.92
CA PRO A 338 12.47 13.79 -1.07
C PRO A 338 13.26 13.14 0.06
N LEU A 339 12.73 12.06 0.66
CA LEU A 339 13.44 11.32 1.72
C LEU A 339 14.64 10.56 1.16
N LEU A 340 14.49 9.96 -0.02
CA LEU A 340 15.60 9.32 -0.72
C LEU A 340 16.69 10.32 -1.06
N GLN A 341 16.33 11.52 -1.54
CA GLN A 341 17.25 12.60 -1.86
C GLN A 341 18.01 13.16 -0.65
N GLN A 342 17.49 13.01 0.58
CA GLN A 342 18.25 13.36 1.79
C GLN A 342 19.43 12.42 2.03
N THR A 343 19.26 11.14 1.73
CA THR A 343 20.32 10.13 1.90
C THR A 343 21.25 10.08 0.69
N LEU A 344 20.70 10.27 -0.49
CA LEU A 344 21.40 10.23 -1.80
C LEU A 344 21.15 11.52 -2.57
N PRO A 345 21.83 12.63 -2.21
CA PRO A 345 21.54 13.97 -2.76
C PRO A 345 21.88 14.12 -4.26
N GLU A 346 22.66 13.20 -4.81
CA GLU A 346 22.91 13.13 -6.25
C GLU A 346 21.70 12.71 -7.07
N ILE A 347 20.71 12.02 -6.49
CA ILE A 347 19.48 11.60 -7.17
C ILE A 347 18.66 12.83 -7.57
N ARG A 348 18.26 12.90 -8.83
CA ARG A 348 17.36 13.92 -9.36
C ARG A 348 15.94 13.40 -9.44
N ASP A 349 15.76 12.22 -10.01
CA ASP A 349 14.46 11.58 -10.12
C ASP A 349 14.58 10.06 -10.11
N ILE A 350 13.47 9.39 -9.83
CA ILE A 350 13.32 7.94 -9.90
C ILE A 350 12.02 7.58 -10.62
N ASN A 351 12.03 6.43 -11.28
CA ASN A 351 10.85 5.83 -11.89
C ASN A 351 10.83 4.32 -11.61
N PHE A 352 9.74 3.84 -11.04
CA PHE A 352 9.42 2.41 -11.02
C PHE A 352 8.52 2.10 -12.22
N PRO A 353 9.03 1.51 -13.31
CA PRO A 353 8.22 1.12 -14.46
C PRO A 353 7.07 0.21 -14.02
N LEU A 354 5.90 0.36 -14.63
CA LEU A 354 4.74 -0.49 -14.28
C LEU A 354 5.04 -1.97 -14.51
N GLU A 355 5.79 -2.29 -15.55
CA GLU A 355 6.23 -3.65 -15.90
C GLU A 355 7.21 -4.24 -14.87
N GLY A 356 7.91 -3.39 -14.13
CA GLY A 356 8.77 -3.77 -13.00
C GLY A 356 7.99 -3.99 -11.70
N VAL A 357 6.66 -4.01 -11.76
CA VAL A 357 5.73 -4.28 -10.64
C VAL A 357 6.15 -3.57 -9.35
N PHE A 358 6.49 -2.28 -9.49
CA PHE A 358 6.87 -1.32 -8.45
C PHE A 358 8.06 -1.66 -7.54
N HIS A 359 8.75 -2.77 -7.75
CA HIS A 359 9.97 -3.07 -6.98
C HIS A 359 11.04 -3.85 -7.75
N ASP A 360 10.70 -4.56 -8.82
CA ASP A 360 11.69 -5.36 -9.57
C ASP A 360 12.63 -4.49 -10.40
N CYS A 361 12.19 -3.30 -10.83
CA CYS A 361 13.02 -2.37 -11.59
C CYS A 361 12.89 -0.94 -11.04
N VAL A 362 14.01 -0.22 -10.96
CA VAL A 362 14.03 1.22 -10.75
C VAL A 362 14.97 1.89 -11.75
N MET A 363 14.50 2.95 -12.39
CA MET A 363 15.29 3.86 -13.22
C MET A 363 15.59 5.11 -12.41
N VAL A 364 16.86 5.54 -12.36
CA VAL A 364 17.33 6.61 -11.48
C VAL A 364 18.16 7.60 -12.28
N SER A 365 17.80 8.88 -12.30
CA SER A 365 18.66 9.93 -12.83
C SER A 365 19.50 10.55 -11.71
N ILE A 366 20.80 10.69 -11.94
CA ILE A 366 21.73 11.24 -10.96
C ILE A 366 22.65 12.30 -11.56
N LYS A 367 23.07 13.25 -10.72
CA LYS A 367 24.17 14.16 -11.05
C LYS A 367 25.49 13.45 -10.74
N LYS A 368 26.14 12.92 -11.77
CA LYS A 368 27.47 12.32 -11.66
C LYS A 368 28.53 13.42 -11.46
N THR A 369 29.33 13.33 -10.42
CA THR A 369 30.40 14.30 -10.09
C THR A 369 31.78 13.65 -9.95
N TYR A 370 31.83 12.32 -9.88
CA TYR A 370 33.06 11.53 -9.83
C TYR A 370 32.85 10.15 -10.45
N PRO A 371 33.93 9.47 -10.90
CA PRO A 371 33.85 8.14 -11.51
C PRO A 371 33.22 7.10 -10.58
N GLN A 372 32.43 6.18 -11.13
CA GLN A 372 31.76 5.07 -10.43
C GLN A 372 30.66 5.49 -9.42
N GLN A 373 30.22 6.75 -9.45
CA GLN A 373 29.15 7.22 -8.56
C GLN A 373 27.82 6.50 -8.80
N ALA A 374 27.54 6.09 -10.03
CA ALA A 374 26.38 5.26 -10.35
C ALA A 374 26.38 3.94 -9.55
N LYS A 375 27.53 3.27 -9.47
CA LYS A 375 27.66 2.03 -8.69
C LYS A 375 27.46 2.27 -7.20
N LYS A 376 27.96 3.40 -6.67
CA LYS A 376 27.67 3.80 -5.26
C LYS A 376 26.16 3.92 -5.02
N VAL A 377 25.43 4.55 -5.96
CA VAL A 377 23.97 4.70 -5.85
C VAL A 377 23.25 3.34 -5.91
N MET A 378 23.64 2.46 -6.83
CA MET A 378 23.09 1.09 -6.91
C MET A 378 23.25 0.33 -5.58
N HIS A 379 24.47 0.31 -5.02
CA HIS A 379 24.72 -0.36 -3.74
C HIS A 379 23.95 0.28 -2.57
N ALA A 380 23.82 1.59 -2.56
CA ALA A 380 23.03 2.28 -1.54
C ALA A 380 21.55 1.91 -1.61
N ILE A 381 20.95 1.89 -2.81
CA ILE A 381 19.57 1.48 -3.03
C ILE A 381 19.37 0.03 -2.58
N TRP A 382 20.23 -0.90 -2.95
CA TRP A 382 20.15 -2.30 -2.52
C TRP A 382 20.36 -2.51 -1.02
N GLY A 383 20.98 -1.55 -0.33
CA GLY A 383 21.13 -1.57 1.13
C GLY A 383 20.01 -0.86 1.90
N MET A 384 18.98 -0.31 1.24
CA MET A 384 18.05 0.63 1.84
C MET A 384 16.63 0.06 1.96
N GLY A 385 16.20 -0.26 3.18
CA GLY A 385 14.79 -0.60 3.50
C GLY A 385 14.15 -1.60 2.53
N GLN A 386 12.96 -1.30 2.02
CA GLN A 386 12.26 -2.18 1.07
C GLN A 386 12.87 -2.12 -0.35
N MET A 387 13.67 -1.11 -0.69
CA MET A 387 14.39 -1.05 -1.96
C MET A 387 15.46 -2.15 -2.09
N MET A 388 15.80 -2.84 -0.98
CA MET A 388 16.67 -4.02 -1.02
C MET A 388 16.13 -5.14 -1.91
N PHE A 389 14.85 -5.15 -2.23
CA PHE A 389 14.24 -6.17 -3.10
C PHE A 389 14.36 -5.87 -4.59
N THR A 390 14.75 -4.65 -4.98
CA THR A 390 14.88 -4.26 -6.39
C THR A 390 15.88 -5.15 -7.11
N LYS A 391 15.45 -5.77 -8.20
CA LYS A 391 16.29 -6.68 -9.00
C LYS A 391 17.15 -5.94 -10.00
N MET A 392 16.57 -4.95 -10.70
CA MET A 392 17.24 -4.18 -11.74
C MET A 392 17.28 -2.71 -11.34
N ILE A 393 18.46 -2.11 -11.39
CA ILE A 393 18.66 -0.68 -11.21
C ILE A 393 19.32 -0.12 -12.47
N ILE A 394 18.68 0.84 -13.12
CA ILE A 394 19.24 1.55 -14.27
C ILE A 394 19.55 2.98 -13.82
N VAL A 395 20.81 3.37 -13.89
CA VAL A 395 21.24 4.72 -13.54
C VAL A 395 21.61 5.48 -14.82
N VAL A 396 21.06 6.68 -14.95
CA VAL A 396 21.31 7.58 -16.07
C VAL A 396 21.73 8.97 -15.57
N ASP A 397 22.22 9.82 -16.47
CA ASP A 397 22.61 11.19 -16.14
C ASP A 397 21.42 12.10 -15.83
N GLU A 398 21.68 13.20 -15.09
CA GLU A 398 20.65 14.10 -14.54
C GLU A 398 19.74 14.77 -15.62
N HIS A 399 20.17 14.82 -16.87
CA HIS A 399 19.39 15.41 -17.96
C HIS A 399 18.42 14.42 -18.62
N VAL A 400 18.48 13.14 -18.28
CA VAL A 400 17.58 12.11 -18.81
C VAL A 400 16.32 12.05 -17.98
N ASP A 401 15.17 12.20 -18.63
CA ASP A 401 13.86 12.08 -18.01
C ASP A 401 13.50 10.59 -17.81
N VAL A 402 13.66 10.10 -16.57
CA VAL A 402 13.41 8.69 -16.24
C VAL A 402 11.93 8.31 -16.30
N GLN A 403 11.01 9.29 -16.34
CA GLN A 403 9.58 9.03 -16.56
C GLN A 403 9.28 8.68 -18.02
N LYS A 404 10.24 8.94 -18.93
CA LYS A 404 10.18 8.51 -20.34
C LYS A 404 10.99 7.23 -20.57
N GLU A 405 10.45 6.11 -20.21
CA GLU A 405 11.11 4.80 -20.25
C GLU A 405 11.79 4.49 -21.59
N LYS A 406 11.16 4.87 -22.70
CA LYS A 406 11.74 4.68 -24.05
C LYS A 406 13.06 5.43 -24.23
N GLU A 407 13.22 6.60 -23.61
CA GLU A 407 14.48 7.35 -23.63
C GLU A 407 15.54 6.63 -22.80
N VAL A 408 15.17 6.12 -21.62
CA VAL A 408 16.10 5.35 -20.77
C VAL A 408 16.59 4.10 -21.50
N TRP A 409 15.68 3.32 -22.10
CA TRP A 409 16.07 2.14 -22.89
C TRP A 409 16.93 2.48 -24.10
N TRP A 410 16.67 3.60 -24.76
CA TRP A 410 17.53 4.06 -25.84
C TRP A 410 18.96 4.34 -25.36
N ARG A 411 19.12 4.94 -24.15
CA ARG A 411 20.46 5.13 -23.54
C ARG A 411 21.12 3.79 -23.22
N VAL A 412 20.41 2.88 -22.56
CA VAL A 412 20.92 1.56 -22.24
C VAL A 412 21.45 0.85 -23.50
N PHE A 413 20.68 0.82 -24.58
CA PHE A 413 21.08 0.08 -25.78
C PHE A 413 22.25 0.70 -26.54
N ASN A 414 22.52 1.99 -26.37
CA ASN A 414 23.50 2.69 -27.19
C ASN A 414 24.75 3.15 -26.42
N ASN A 415 24.73 3.19 -25.08
CA ASN A 415 25.83 3.79 -24.32
C ASN A 415 26.59 2.80 -23.43
N ILE A 416 26.10 1.60 -23.19
CA ILE A 416 26.73 0.68 -22.23
C ILE A 416 27.79 -0.22 -22.87
N ASP A 417 28.89 -0.43 -22.15
CA ASP A 417 29.80 -1.57 -22.30
C ASP A 417 29.56 -2.54 -21.16
N ALA A 418 29.11 -3.75 -21.47
CA ALA A 418 28.66 -4.72 -20.46
C ALA A 418 29.74 -5.08 -19.41
N LYS A 419 31.02 -5.00 -19.76
CA LYS A 419 32.12 -5.29 -18.83
C LYS A 419 32.33 -4.19 -17.78
N HIS A 420 32.10 -2.94 -18.14
CA HIS A 420 32.42 -1.78 -17.32
C HIS A 420 31.19 -1.19 -16.62
N ASP A 421 30.03 -1.26 -17.29
CA ASP A 421 28.82 -0.53 -16.90
C ASP A 421 27.76 -1.42 -16.25
N ILE A 422 27.97 -2.74 -16.20
CA ILE A 422 27.09 -3.68 -15.49
C ILE A 422 27.68 -4.08 -14.15
N VAL A 423 26.85 -4.13 -13.14
CA VAL A 423 27.12 -4.65 -11.80
C VAL A 423 26.16 -5.81 -11.53
N MET A 424 26.69 -6.96 -11.15
CA MET A 424 25.91 -8.11 -10.70
C MET A 424 26.23 -8.39 -9.25
N VAL A 425 25.19 -8.50 -8.40
CA VAL A 425 25.33 -8.82 -6.97
C VAL A 425 24.30 -9.85 -6.54
N GLU A 426 24.63 -10.67 -5.56
CA GLU A 426 23.67 -11.53 -4.89
C GLU A 426 23.06 -10.80 -3.70
N GLY A 427 21.77 -11.03 -3.43
CA GLY A 427 21.11 -10.41 -2.30
C GLY A 427 19.64 -10.83 -2.13
N PRO A 428 18.96 -10.22 -1.14
CA PRO A 428 17.55 -10.51 -0.89
C PRO A 428 16.68 -10.10 -2.08
N LEU A 429 15.71 -10.95 -2.42
CA LEU A 429 14.64 -10.68 -3.37
C LEU A 429 13.29 -10.77 -2.66
N ASP A 430 12.26 -10.22 -3.29
CA ASP A 430 10.91 -10.31 -2.75
C ASP A 430 10.45 -11.78 -2.64
N ALA A 431 9.63 -12.06 -1.65
CA ALA A 431 9.10 -13.40 -1.43
C ALA A 431 8.20 -13.89 -2.59
N LEU A 432 7.69 -12.96 -3.38
CA LEU A 432 6.83 -13.22 -4.55
C LEU A 432 7.61 -13.27 -5.86
N ASP A 433 8.93 -13.10 -5.82
CA ASP A 433 9.78 -13.27 -7.00
C ASP A 433 9.81 -14.75 -7.40
N HIS A 434 9.23 -15.05 -8.55
CA HIS A 434 9.13 -16.41 -9.10
C HIS A 434 10.30 -16.77 -10.04
N SER A 435 11.21 -15.84 -10.34
CA SER A 435 12.31 -16.04 -11.28
C SER A 435 13.61 -16.48 -10.62
N SER A 436 13.73 -16.29 -9.31
CA SER A 436 14.92 -16.73 -8.57
C SER A 436 14.98 -18.25 -8.42
N PRO A 437 16.15 -18.88 -8.58
CA PRO A 437 16.33 -20.31 -8.33
C PRO A 437 16.24 -20.66 -6.84
N MET A 438 16.37 -19.67 -5.96
CA MET A 438 16.33 -19.83 -4.50
C MET A 438 15.25 -18.93 -3.90
N ALA A 439 14.55 -19.42 -2.89
CA ALA A 439 13.51 -18.63 -2.23
C ALA A 439 14.09 -17.40 -1.52
N LYS A 440 13.55 -16.21 -1.83
CA LYS A 440 13.83 -14.93 -1.15
C LYS A 440 15.24 -14.36 -1.35
N TRP A 441 16.06 -14.92 -2.24
CA TRP A 441 17.34 -14.36 -2.62
C TRP A 441 17.76 -14.78 -4.04
N GLY A 442 18.59 -13.99 -4.68
CA GLY A 442 19.09 -14.26 -6.02
C GLY A 442 20.00 -13.16 -6.53
N THR A 443 20.27 -13.18 -7.81
CA THR A 443 21.16 -12.23 -8.47
C THR A 443 20.38 -10.98 -8.93
N LYS A 444 21.00 -9.82 -8.73
CA LYS A 444 20.54 -8.51 -9.13
C LYS A 444 21.46 -7.90 -10.15
N ILE A 445 20.94 -6.98 -10.96
CA ILE A 445 21.70 -6.30 -11.99
C ILE A 445 21.57 -4.78 -11.83
N GLY A 446 22.69 -4.07 -11.92
CA GLY A 446 22.75 -2.63 -12.03
C GLY A 446 23.38 -2.23 -13.37
N ILE A 447 22.86 -1.22 -14.02
CA ILE A 447 23.29 -0.72 -15.33
C ILE A 447 23.59 0.78 -15.21
N ASP A 448 24.80 1.20 -15.55
CA ASP A 448 25.22 2.62 -15.67
C ASP A 448 25.15 3.02 -17.15
N ALA A 449 24.15 3.86 -17.55
CA ALA A 449 23.86 4.19 -18.93
C ALA A 449 23.90 5.70 -19.23
#